data_f1cfcbdd84e3df8c9f29a730df54347e
#
_entry.id   f1cfcbdd84e3df8c9f29a730df54347e
#
_cell.length_a   1.000
_cell.length_b   1.000
_cell.length_c   1.000
_cell.angle_alpha   90.00
_cell.angle_beta   90.00
_cell.angle_gamma   90.00
#
_symmetry.space_group_name_H-M   'P 1'
#
loop_
_entity.id
_entity.type
_entity.pdbx_description
1 polymer ?
#
loop_
_entity_poly.entity_id
_entity_poly.type
_entity_poly.pdbx_seq_one_letter_code
_entity_poly.pdbx_strand_id
1 'polypeptide(L)'
;MTKNQPESAMSARERRAALSPAQDKAFREFSRAVFADGALSRKTKELIAVAVAHVTQCPYCIRGHTKSAKRHGATSEEILEAIWVASEMRAGAAVAHSALAFEALDEAEDG
;
A
#
# COMPACT_ATOMS: atom_id res chain seq x y z
N MET A 1 -16.63 10.42 -17.92
CA MET A 1 -17.90 10.34 -17.16
C MET A 1 -18.95 11.22 -17.82
N THR A 2 -20.10 10.70 -18.09
CA THR A 2 -21.20 11.47 -18.68
C THR A 2 -22.09 12.04 -17.56
N LYS A 3 -22.62 13.28 -17.79
CA LYS A 3 -23.47 13.95 -16.80
C LYS A 3 -24.78 13.22 -16.52
N ASN A 4 -25.24 12.38 -17.46
CA ASN A 4 -26.52 11.68 -17.36
C ASN A 4 -26.41 10.25 -16.88
N GLN A 5 -25.21 9.81 -16.50
CA GLN A 5 -24.99 8.45 -16.02
C GLN A 5 -25.55 8.30 -14.60
N PRO A 6 -26.44 7.32 -14.34
CA PRO A 6 -26.91 7.10 -12.96
C PRO A 6 -25.75 6.72 -12.07
N GLU A 7 -25.82 7.12 -10.80
CA GLU A 7 -24.77 6.83 -9.81
C GLU A 7 -24.47 5.33 -9.73
N SER A 8 -25.50 4.50 -9.73
CA SER A 8 -25.33 3.03 -9.65
C SER A 8 -24.60 2.43 -10.85
N ALA A 9 -24.54 3.11 -11.98
CA ALA A 9 -23.80 2.68 -13.18
C ALA A 9 -22.36 3.18 -13.20
N MET A 10 -21.99 4.06 -12.28
CA MET A 10 -20.64 4.60 -12.18
C MET A 10 -19.69 3.60 -11.49
N SER A 11 -18.42 3.62 -11.89
CA SER A 11 -17.37 2.94 -11.12
C SER A 11 -17.22 3.60 -9.74
N ALA A 12 -16.63 2.88 -8.78
CA ALA A 12 -16.37 3.45 -7.46
C ALA A 12 -15.52 4.73 -7.55
N ARG A 13 -14.54 4.75 -8.45
CA ARG A 13 -13.71 5.94 -8.69
C ARG A 13 -14.53 7.13 -9.16
N GLU A 14 -15.40 6.92 -10.14
CA GLU A 14 -16.28 7.96 -10.66
C GLU A 14 -17.24 8.47 -9.59
N ARG A 15 -17.79 7.57 -8.78
CA ARG A 15 -18.69 7.94 -7.69
C ARG A 15 -17.99 8.81 -6.66
N ARG A 16 -16.76 8.44 -6.25
CA ARG A 16 -15.98 9.24 -5.30
C ARG A 16 -15.70 10.63 -5.83
N ALA A 17 -15.32 10.73 -7.09
CA ALA A 17 -15.04 12.03 -7.73
C ALA A 17 -16.30 12.89 -7.82
N ALA A 18 -17.45 12.29 -8.08
CA ALA A 18 -18.73 13.00 -8.18
C ALA A 18 -19.25 13.45 -6.80
N LEU A 19 -19.13 12.57 -5.79
CA LEU A 19 -19.69 12.82 -4.45
C LEU A 19 -18.77 13.67 -3.57
N SER A 20 -17.46 13.62 -3.79
CA SER A 20 -16.48 14.36 -3.00
C SER A 20 -15.36 14.90 -3.88
N PRO A 21 -15.69 15.87 -4.78
CA PRO A 21 -14.73 16.33 -5.79
C PRO A 21 -13.50 16.99 -5.20
N ALA A 22 -13.63 17.77 -4.14
CA ALA A 22 -12.50 18.47 -3.53
C ALA A 22 -11.53 17.49 -2.88
N GLN A 23 -12.03 16.55 -2.12
CA GLN A 23 -11.22 15.55 -1.45
C GLN A 23 -10.56 14.58 -2.44
N ASP A 24 -11.33 14.15 -3.44
CA ASP A 24 -10.80 13.26 -4.49
C ASP A 24 -9.67 13.94 -5.27
N LYS A 25 -9.85 15.20 -5.64
CA LYS A 25 -8.82 15.98 -6.34
C LYS A 25 -7.56 16.12 -5.48
N ALA A 26 -7.74 16.53 -4.21
CA ALA A 26 -6.62 16.72 -3.29
C ALA A 26 -5.85 15.42 -3.06
N PHE A 27 -6.55 14.30 -2.91
CA PHE A 27 -5.92 12.98 -2.73
C PHE A 27 -5.14 12.56 -3.96
N ARG A 28 -5.71 12.75 -5.16
CA ARG A 28 -5.01 12.40 -6.41
C ARG A 28 -3.76 13.26 -6.63
N GLU A 29 -3.81 14.53 -6.28
CA GLU A 29 -2.66 15.44 -6.37
C GLU A 29 -1.57 15.00 -5.37
N PHE A 30 -1.95 14.65 -4.15
CA PHE A 30 -1.05 14.11 -3.13
C PHE A 30 -0.39 12.83 -3.63
N SER A 31 -1.16 11.89 -4.12
CA SER A 31 -0.66 10.61 -4.64
C SER A 31 0.33 10.81 -5.78
N ARG A 32 0.00 11.72 -6.71
CA ARG A 32 0.89 12.04 -7.84
C ARG A 32 2.21 12.61 -7.36
N ALA A 33 2.17 13.51 -6.37
CA ALA A 33 3.39 14.11 -5.80
C ALA A 33 4.26 13.06 -5.10
N VAL A 34 3.63 12.14 -4.35
CA VAL A 34 4.35 11.07 -3.65
C VAL A 34 5.07 10.16 -4.63
N PHE A 35 4.41 9.77 -5.73
CA PHE A 35 4.96 8.80 -6.67
C PHE A 35 5.79 9.40 -7.79
N ALA A 36 5.93 10.72 -7.87
CA ALA A 36 6.81 11.36 -8.87
C ALA A 36 8.26 10.99 -8.59
N ASP A 37 9.08 10.94 -9.66
CA ASP A 37 10.52 10.74 -9.50
C ASP A 37 11.11 11.81 -8.61
N GLY A 38 11.96 11.40 -7.68
CA GLY A 38 12.66 12.28 -6.75
C GLY A 38 13.99 11.65 -6.39
N ALA A 39 14.34 11.67 -5.10
CA ALA A 39 15.52 10.93 -4.62
C ALA A 39 15.41 9.44 -4.93
N LEU A 40 14.16 8.93 -4.94
CA LEU A 40 13.86 7.57 -5.38
C LEU A 40 13.12 7.66 -6.71
N SER A 41 13.40 6.70 -7.60
CA SER A 41 12.70 6.61 -8.88
C SER A 41 11.25 6.14 -8.68
N ARG A 42 10.40 6.42 -9.66
CA ARG A 42 9.03 5.91 -9.69
C ARG A 42 8.99 4.39 -9.55
N LYS A 43 9.88 3.69 -10.24
CA LYS A 43 9.99 2.23 -10.15
C LYS A 43 10.21 1.78 -8.71
N THR A 44 11.18 2.39 -8.02
CA THR A 44 11.49 2.06 -6.62
C THR A 44 10.30 2.35 -5.72
N LYS A 45 9.65 3.49 -5.92
CA LYS A 45 8.45 3.85 -5.13
C LYS A 45 7.31 2.86 -5.33
N GLU A 46 7.13 2.37 -6.56
CA GLU A 46 6.11 1.35 -6.83
C GLU A 46 6.45 0.01 -6.18
N LEU A 47 7.72 -0.37 -6.13
CA LEU A 47 8.16 -1.58 -5.42
C LEU A 47 7.94 -1.44 -3.91
N ILE A 48 8.19 -0.27 -3.34
CA ILE A 48 7.89 0.02 -1.94
C ILE A 48 6.38 -0.12 -1.70
N ALA A 49 5.56 0.42 -2.60
CA ALA A 49 4.11 0.33 -2.49
C ALA A 49 3.61 -1.11 -2.54
N VAL A 50 4.20 -1.95 -3.39
CA VAL A 50 3.89 -3.39 -3.45
C VAL A 50 4.20 -4.05 -2.10
N ALA A 51 5.36 -3.78 -1.52
CA ALA A 51 5.75 -4.33 -0.23
C ALA A 51 4.79 -3.87 0.88
N VAL A 52 4.51 -2.57 0.95
CA VAL A 52 3.58 -2.00 1.94
C VAL A 52 2.19 -2.59 1.79
N ALA A 53 1.71 -2.75 0.54
CA ALA A 53 0.40 -3.32 0.27
C ALA A 53 0.26 -4.75 0.81
N HIS A 54 1.34 -5.53 0.80
CA HIS A 54 1.35 -6.88 1.34
C HIS A 54 1.39 -6.89 2.88
N VAL A 55 1.87 -5.80 3.50
CA VAL A 55 1.81 -5.64 4.96
C VAL A 55 0.42 -5.21 5.39
N THR A 56 -0.15 -4.21 4.73
CA THR A 56 -1.51 -3.71 5.03
C THR A 56 -2.61 -4.64 4.54
N GLN A 57 -2.27 -5.63 3.71
CA GLN A 57 -3.20 -6.60 3.14
C GLN A 57 -4.32 -5.95 2.34
N CYS A 58 -3.96 -4.97 1.52
CA CYS A 58 -4.91 -4.23 0.68
C CYS A 58 -4.97 -4.85 -0.72
N PRO A 59 -6.05 -5.60 -1.08
CA PRO A 59 -6.14 -6.23 -2.40
C PRO A 59 -6.09 -5.24 -3.56
N TYR A 60 -6.69 -4.07 -3.39
CA TYR A 60 -6.71 -3.03 -4.41
C TYR A 60 -5.31 -2.47 -4.64
N CYS A 61 -4.57 -2.21 -3.56
CA CYS A 61 -3.20 -1.71 -3.62
C CYS A 61 -2.24 -2.75 -4.22
N ILE A 62 -2.40 -4.02 -3.85
CA ILE A 62 -1.60 -5.11 -4.42
C ILE A 62 -1.77 -5.14 -5.94
N ARG A 63 -3.00 -5.16 -6.42
CA ARG A 63 -3.28 -5.22 -7.85
C ARG A 63 -2.79 -3.98 -8.59
N GLY A 64 -3.12 -2.81 -8.06
CA GLY A 64 -2.81 -1.54 -8.72
C GLY A 64 -1.30 -1.25 -8.77
N HIS A 65 -0.61 -1.39 -7.67
CA HIS A 65 0.82 -1.08 -7.61
C HIS A 65 1.70 -2.16 -8.23
N THR A 66 1.27 -3.43 -8.25
CA THR A 66 1.97 -4.47 -9.01
C THR A 66 1.95 -4.13 -10.50
N LYS A 67 0.78 -3.76 -11.04
CA LYS A 67 0.67 -3.35 -12.44
C LYS A 67 1.49 -2.10 -12.73
N SER A 68 1.44 -1.13 -11.82
CA SER A 68 2.20 0.12 -11.97
C SER A 68 3.71 -0.12 -11.90
N ALA A 69 4.16 -0.98 -11.00
CA ALA A 69 5.58 -1.36 -10.92
C ALA A 69 6.07 -1.93 -12.24
N LYS A 70 5.28 -2.83 -12.84
CA LYS A 70 5.62 -3.42 -14.14
C LYS A 70 5.67 -2.36 -15.22
N ARG A 71 4.71 -1.45 -15.29
CA ARG A 71 4.70 -0.35 -16.27
C ARG A 71 5.92 0.55 -16.14
N HIS A 72 6.49 0.67 -14.94
CA HIS A 72 7.67 1.50 -14.68
C HIS A 72 8.98 0.69 -14.67
N GLY A 73 8.95 -0.50 -15.27
CA GLY A 73 10.15 -1.26 -15.56
C GLY A 73 10.57 -2.29 -14.53
N ALA A 74 9.77 -2.55 -13.52
CA ALA A 74 10.08 -3.59 -12.55
C ALA A 74 9.89 -4.98 -13.18
N THR A 75 10.81 -5.88 -12.90
CA THR A 75 10.71 -7.27 -13.31
C THR A 75 9.86 -8.05 -12.30
N SER A 76 9.38 -9.22 -12.72
CA SER A 76 8.67 -10.12 -11.81
C SER A 76 9.52 -10.51 -10.61
N GLU A 77 10.82 -10.68 -10.83
CA GLU A 77 11.78 -11.02 -9.77
C GLU A 77 11.89 -9.88 -8.76
N GLU A 78 12.02 -8.64 -9.22
CA GLU A 78 12.07 -7.46 -8.35
C GLU A 78 10.79 -7.32 -7.52
N ILE A 79 9.65 -7.53 -8.15
CA ILE A 79 8.35 -7.47 -7.47
C ILE A 79 8.28 -8.53 -6.37
N LEU A 80 8.68 -9.76 -6.67
CA LEU A 80 8.66 -10.84 -5.69
C LEU A 80 9.65 -10.61 -4.55
N GLU A 81 10.82 -10.06 -4.84
CA GLU A 81 11.80 -9.73 -3.79
C GLU A 81 11.24 -8.66 -2.85
N ALA A 82 10.54 -7.65 -3.36
CA ALA A 82 9.87 -6.65 -2.52
C ALA A 82 8.84 -7.32 -1.59
N ILE A 83 8.10 -8.29 -2.10
CA ILE A 83 7.13 -9.07 -1.30
C ILE A 83 7.85 -9.87 -0.21
N TRP A 84 9.00 -10.48 -0.53
CA TRP A 84 9.78 -11.22 0.46
C TRP A 84 10.29 -10.32 1.58
N VAL A 85 10.68 -9.08 1.27
CA VAL A 85 11.06 -8.10 2.30
C VAL A 85 9.88 -7.81 3.23
N ALA A 86 8.69 -7.62 2.68
CA ALA A 86 7.49 -7.43 3.48
C ALA A 86 7.21 -8.62 4.40
N SER A 87 7.36 -9.83 3.87
CA SER A 87 7.18 -11.07 4.63
C SER A 87 8.17 -11.16 5.79
N GLU A 88 9.44 -10.88 5.54
CA GLU A 88 10.49 -10.88 6.55
C GLU A 88 10.19 -9.85 7.66
N MET A 89 9.81 -8.65 7.27
CA MET A 89 9.50 -7.57 8.23
C MET A 89 8.34 -7.94 9.14
N ARG A 90 7.31 -8.60 8.61
CA ARG A 90 6.18 -9.06 9.43
C ARG A 90 6.61 -10.15 10.41
N ALA A 91 7.36 -11.13 9.94
CA ALA A 91 7.88 -12.19 10.78
C ALA A 91 8.85 -11.64 11.84
N GLY A 92 9.75 -10.76 11.42
CA GLY A 92 10.71 -10.12 12.31
C GLY A 92 10.05 -9.28 13.40
N ALA A 93 8.99 -8.56 13.06
CA ALA A 93 8.22 -7.79 14.04
C ALA A 93 7.60 -8.72 15.09
N ALA A 94 7.04 -9.85 14.67
CA ALA A 94 6.46 -10.81 15.59
C ALA A 94 7.53 -11.39 16.53
N VAL A 95 8.67 -11.75 16.00
CA VAL A 95 9.80 -12.28 16.81
C VAL A 95 10.30 -11.21 17.79
N ALA A 96 10.49 -9.97 17.35
CA ALA A 96 10.94 -8.89 18.20
C ALA A 96 9.95 -8.61 19.34
N HIS A 97 8.66 -8.68 19.05
CA HIS A 97 7.61 -8.45 20.04
C HIS A 97 7.53 -9.56 21.11
N SER A 98 8.20 -10.68 20.94
CA SER A 98 8.27 -11.71 21.97
C SER A 98 8.87 -11.18 23.29
N ALA A 99 9.69 -10.12 23.23
CA ALA A 99 10.19 -9.44 24.40
C ALA A 99 9.07 -8.94 25.31
N LEU A 100 7.98 -8.46 24.74
CA LEU A 100 6.80 -8.01 25.48
C LEU A 100 6.10 -9.17 26.20
N ALA A 101 6.06 -10.34 25.57
CA ALA A 101 5.53 -11.55 26.19
C ALA A 101 6.38 -11.98 27.38
N PHE A 102 7.72 -11.90 27.26
CA PHE A 102 8.62 -12.21 28.36
C PHE A 102 8.43 -11.25 29.52
N GLU A 103 8.30 -9.97 29.25
CA GLU A 103 8.01 -8.96 30.29
C GLU A 103 6.71 -9.30 31.03
N ALA A 104 5.65 -9.66 30.29
CA ALA A 104 4.37 -10.04 30.88
C ALA A 104 4.48 -11.30 31.73
N LEU A 105 5.28 -12.29 31.29
CA LEU A 105 5.54 -13.51 32.08
C LEU A 105 6.26 -13.18 33.38
N ASP A 106 7.25 -12.31 33.35
CA ASP A 106 8.01 -11.89 34.52
C ASP A 106 7.12 -11.13 35.51
N GLU A 107 6.26 -10.25 35.03
CA GLU A 107 5.27 -9.53 35.84
C GLU A 107 4.30 -10.50 36.52
N ALA A 108 3.88 -11.55 35.83
CA ALA A 108 2.96 -12.56 36.39
C ALA A 108 3.63 -13.37 37.52
N GLU A 109 4.95 -13.63 37.42
CA GLU A 109 5.70 -14.31 38.47
C GLU A 109 5.84 -13.43 39.71
N ASP A 110 6.02 -12.13 39.53
CA ASP A 110 6.18 -11.14 40.60
C ASP A 110 4.85 -10.80 41.29
N GLY A 111 3.74 -11.03 40.58
CA GLY A 111 2.42 -10.77 41.08
C GLY A 111 1.79 -11.94 41.78
#